data_a02bee491fb8c5a4156a9f42c77920e9
#
_entry.id   a02bee491fb8c5a4156a9f42c77920e9
#
_cell.length_a   1.000
_cell.length_b   1.000
_cell.length_c   1.000
_cell.angle_alpha   90.00
_cell.angle_beta   90.00
_cell.angle_gamma   90.00
#
_symmetry.space_group_name_H-M   'P 1'
#
loop_
_entity.id
_entity.type
_entity.pdbx_description
1 polymer ?
#
loop_
_entity_poly.entity_id
_entity_poly.type
_entity_poly.pdbx_seq_one_letter_code
_entity_poly.pdbx_strand_id
1 'polypeptide(L)'
;MTPASAYLTDVRVQFEKMKKLAEGALAQVTDDELLATLDPESNSLAVIARHMAGNLRSRFRDFLTTDGEKPDRNRDGEFEIEGSPTREQVMKDWESGWQVLFATLDTLSDNDLLREVFIRGERHSVIQALDRQMTHHAYHVGQIVFLAKHLRSAEWRTLSMPRRRQRP
;
A
#
# COMPACT_ATOMS: atom_id res chain seq x y z
N MET A 1 -12.46 10.34 24.23
CA MET A 1 -12.23 9.60 22.95
C MET A 1 -13.40 8.67 22.74
N THR A 2 -14.12 8.81 21.63
CA THR A 2 -15.22 7.90 21.26
C THR A 2 -14.65 6.61 20.64
N PRO A 3 -15.40 5.50 20.57
CA PRO A 3 -14.96 4.33 19.79
C PRO A 3 -14.64 4.67 18.34
N ALA A 4 -15.40 5.59 17.73
CA ALA A 4 -15.22 6.03 16.35
C ALA A 4 -13.89 6.78 16.16
N SER A 5 -13.60 7.76 17.04
CA SER A 5 -12.32 8.49 16.97
C SER A 5 -11.13 7.59 17.31
N ALA A 6 -11.28 6.61 18.17
CA ALA A 6 -10.26 5.61 18.45
C ALA A 6 -9.97 4.75 17.20
N TYR A 7 -11.02 4.31 16.49
CA TYR A 7 -10.88 3.55 15.25
C TYR A 7 -10.15 4.35 14.16
N LEU A 8 -10.56 5.60 13.89
CA LEU A 8 -9.88 6.44 12.89
C LEU A 8 -8.40 6.66 13.23
N THR A 9 -8.10 6.90 14.52
CA THR A 9 -6.72 7.03 14.98
C THR A 9 -5.92 5.76 14.74
N ASP A 10 -6.47 4.59 15.08
CA ASP A 10 -5.77 3.31 14.89
C ASP A 10 -5.58 2.98 13.41
N VAL A 11 -6.60 3.17 12.58
CA VAL A 11 -6.51 2.98 11.11
C VAL A 11 -5.35 3.78 10.53
N ARG A 12 -5.24 5.07 10.90
CA ARG A 12 -4.13 5.91 10.45
C ARG A 12 -2.78 5.34 10.87
N VAL A 13 -2.65 4.98 12.14
CA VAL A 13 -1.39 4.40 12.70
C VAL A 13 -1.03 3.10 11.98
N GLN A 14 -2.00 2.24 11.65
CA GLN A 14 -1.74 1.00 10.92
C GLN A 14 -1.26 1.27 9.49
N PHE A 15 -1.87 2.22 8.76
CA PHE A 15 -1.40 2.60 7.43
C PHE A 15 0.00 3.21 7.46
N GLU A 16 0.31 4.07 8.43
CA GLU A 16 1.66 4.64 8.62
C GLU A 16 2.71 3.54 8.87
N LYS A 17 2.39 2.55 9.71
CA LYS A 17 3.26 1.39 9.95
C LYS A 17 3.48 0.56 8.69
N MET A 18 2.44 0.30 7.91
CA MET A 18 2.53 -0.44 6.65
C MET A 18 3.37 0.30 5.62
N LYS A 19 3.15 1.62 5.45
CA LYS A 19 3.96 2.47 4.58
C LYS A 19 5.44 2.40 4.97
N LYS A 20 5.75 2.64 6.24
CA LYS A 20 7.12 2.61 6.77
C LYS A 20 7.79 1.25 6.58
N LEU A 21 7.06 0.16 6.78
CA LEU A 21 7.59 -1.20 6.62
C LEU A 21 7.94 -1.49 5.16
N ALA A 22 7.06 -1.13 4.22
CA ALA A 22 7.31 -1.28 2.80
C ALA A 22 8.50 -0.41 2.33
N GLU A 23 8.55 0.86 2.73
CA GLU A 23 9.65 1.77 2.40
C GLU A 23 11.00 1.27 2.94
N GLY A 24 11.00 0.75 4.18
CA GLY A 24 12.19 0.15 4.76
C GLY A 24 12.69 -1.08 3.98
N ALA A 25 11.79 -1.82 3.35
CA ALA A 25 12.14 -2.94 2.47
C ALA A 25 12.67 -2.45 1.11
N LEU A 26 11.93 -1.53 0.47
CA LEU A 26 12.30 -0.94 -0.82
C LEU A 26 13.65 -0.20 -0.77
N ALA A 27 13.99 0.40 0.36
CA ALA A 27 15.26 1.09 0.57
C ALA A 27 16.49 0.15 0.66
N GLN A 28 16.28 -1.15 0.84
CA GLN A 28 17.37 -2.11 0.95
C GLN A 28 17.76 -2.76 -0.39
N VAL A 29 16.89 -2.74 -1.38
CA VAL A 29 17.14 -3.36 -2.69
C VAL A 29 17.87 -2.38 -3.63
N THR A 30 18.62 -2.91 -4.60
CA THR A 30 19.22 -2.13 -5.68
C THR A 30 18.16 -1.73 -6.71
N ASP A 31 18.52 -0.87 -7.68
CA ASP A 31 17.60 -0.47 -8.75
C ASP A 31 17.26 -1.65 -9.67
N ASP A 32 18.21 -2.52 -9.95
CA ASP A 32 17.97 -3.74 -10.73
C ASP A 32 17.04 -4.70 -9.97
N GLU A 33 17.26 -4.89 -8.67
CA GLU A 33 16.42 -5.74 -7.81
C GLU A 33 15.00 -5.16 -7.65
N LEU A 34 14.82 -3.84 -7.73
CA LEU A 34 13.50 -3.21 -7.70
C LEU A 34 12.62 -3.65 -8.88
N LEU A 35 13.24 -3.92 -10.03
CA LEU A 35 12.57 -4.31 -11.27
C LEU A 35 12.57 -5.84 -11.49
N ALA A 36 13.36 -6.59 -10.71
CA ALA A 36 13.52 -8.03 -10.87
C ALA A 36 12.23 -8.79 -10.53
N THR A 37 11.93 -9.82 -11.32
CA THR A 37 10.88 -10.81 -11.07
C THR A 37 11.51 -12.16 -10.73
N LEU A 38 10.84 -12.97 -9.90
CA LEU A 38 11.32 -14.31 -9.56
C LEU A 38 11.07 -15.31 -10.70
N ASP A 39 9.99 -15.11 -11.43
CA ASP A 39 9.51 -15.92 -12.55
C ASP A 39 8.57 -15.06 -13.42
N PRO A 40 8.13 -15.55 -14.60
CA PRO A 40 7.28 -14.78 -15.53
C PRO A 40 5.92 -14.35 -14.96
N GLU A 41 5.39 -15.06 -13.96
CA GLU A 41 4.08 -14.76 -13.34
C GLU A 41 4.21 -13.85 -12.10
N SER A 42 5.44 -13.67 -11.58
CA SER A 42 5.69 -12.89 -10.39
C SER A 42 5.78 -11.40 -10.68
N ASN A 43 5.18 -10.60 -9.82
CA ASN A 43 5.30 -9.14 -9.88
C ASN A 43 6.62 -8.69 -9.25
N SER A 44 7.31 -7.74 -9.89
CA SER A 44 8.45 -7.05 -9.28
C SER A 44 8.02 -6.13 -8.13
N LEU A 45 8.97 -5.68 -7.33
CA LEU A 45 8.73 -4.69 -6.28
C LEU A 45 8.14 -3.38 -6.84
N ALA A 46 8.63 -2.95 -8.01
CA ALA A 46 8.13 -1.75 -8.70
C ALA A 46 6.67 -1.92 -9.13
N VAL A 47 6.29 -3.08 -9.68
CA VAL A 47 4.90 -3.40 -10.06
C VAL A 47 3.99 -3.36 -8.83
N ILE A 48 4.38 -4.01 -7.74
CA ILE A 48 3.58 -4.03 -6.51
C ILE A 48 3.41 -2.62 -5.96
N ALA A 49 4.47 -1.82 -5.90
CA ALA A 49 4.42 -0.44 -5.43
C ALA A 49 3.51 0.44 -6.30
N ARG A 50 3.61 0.32 -7.63
CA ARG A 50 2.77 1.03 -8.60
C ARG A 50 1.29 0.65 -8.46
N HIS A 51 1.01 -0.66 -8.34
CA HIS A 51 -0.34 -1.17 -8.12
C HIS A 51 -0.94 -0.60 -6.82
N MET A 52 -0.20 -0.62 -5.73
CA MET A 52 -0.66 -0.07 -4.46
C MET A 52 -0.96 1.43 -4.56
N ALA A 53 -0.08 2.21 -5.19
CA ALA A 53 -0.27 3.64 -5.38
C ALA A 53 -1.48 3.96 -6.27
N GLY A 54 -1.64 3.27 -7.40
CA GLY A 54 -2.80 3.40 -8.29
C GLY A 54 -4.12 3.05 -7.59
N ASN A 55 -4.10 1.99 -6.79
CA ASN A 55 -5.24 1.59 -5.99
C ASN A 55 -5.62 2.67 -4.97
N LEU A 56 -4.67 3.25 -4.24
CA LEU A 56 -4.93 4.33 -3.28
C LEU A 56 -5.53 5.57 -3.94
N ARG A 57 -4.94 6.03 -5.05
CA ARG A 57 -5.47 7.18 -5.79
C ARG A 57 -6.89 6.94 -6.28
N SER A 58 -7.16 5.77 -6.84
CA SER A 58 -8.51 5.42 -7.30
C SER A 58 -9.48 5.38 -6.12
N ARG A 59 -9.12 4.68 -5.04
CA ARG A 59 -10.01 4.41 -3.92
C ARG A 59 -10.36 5.65 -3.11
N PHE A 60 -9.40 6.53 -2.86
CA PHE A 60 -9.53 7.61 -1.89
C PHE A 60 -9.74 9.00 -2.51
N ARG A 61 -9.54 9.18 -3.81
CA ARG A 61 -9.98 10.41 -4.49
C ARG A 61 -11.51 10.51 -4.42
N ASP A 62 -12.03 11.60 -3.89
CA ASP A 62 -13.48 11.86 -3.73
C ASP A 62 -14.20 10.70 -3.02
N PHE A 63 -13.57 10.15 -1.97
CA PHE A 63 -13.90 8.88 -1.31
C PHE A 63 -15.36 8.76 -0.88
N LEU A 64 -15.93 9.84 -0.32
CA LEU A 64 -17.31 9.84 0.21
C LEU A 64 -18.39 10.09 -0.84
N THR A 65 -18.04 10.42 -2.08
CA THR A 65 -18.99 10.93 -3.07
C THR A 65 -18.96 10.20 -4.41
N THR A 66 -17.91 9.43 -4.70
CA THR A 66 -17.77 8.70 -5.97
C THR A 66 -17.39 7.25 -5.71
N ASP A 67 -17.60 6.38 -6.71
CA ASP A 67 -17.11 4.99 -6.62
C ASP A 67 -15.61 4.93 -6.44
N GLY A 68 -15.14 4.03 -5.58
CA GLY A 68 -13.72 3.77 -5.33
C GLY A 68 -12.97 3.12 -6.48
N GLU A 69 -13.64 2.67 -7.54
CA GLU A 69 -13.01 2.31 -8.81
C GLU A 69 -13.27 3.42 -9.81
N LYS A 70 -12.26 4.26 -10.05
CA LYS A 70 -12.39 5.41 -10.93
C LYS A 70 -12.32 5.00 -12.40
N PRO A 71 -13.14 5.58 -13.30
CA PRO A 71 -13.17 5.21 -14.71
C PRO A 71 -11.87 5.55 -15.46
N ASP A 72 -11.09 6.48 -14.93
CA ASP A 72 -9.77 6.87 -15.47
C ASP A 72 -8.60 6.02 -14.92
N ARG A 73 -8.88 5.01 -14.09
CA ARG A 73 -7.85 4.09 -13.61
C ARG A 73 -7.52 3.05 -14.66
N ASN A 74 -6.30 3.04 -15.15
CA ASN A 74 -5.77 1.94 -15.95
C ASN A 74 -5.17 0.86 -15.03
N ARG A 75 -6.05 -0.01 -14.46
CA ARG A 75 -5.62 -1.06 -13.54
C ARG A 75 -4.66 -2.05 -14.18
N ASP A 76 -4.92 -2.47 -15.39
CA ASP A 76 -4.11 -3.49 -16.06
C ASP A 76 -2.71 -2.93 -16.39
N GLY A 77 -2.64 -1.66 -16.80
CA GLY A 77 -1.37 -0.97 -17.00
C GLY A 77 -0.54 -0.77 -15.74
N GLU A 78 -1.10 -0.96 -14.53
CA GLU A 78 -0.31 -0.97 -13.29
C GLU A 78 0.64 -2.18 -13.23
N PHE A 79 0.30 -3.28 -13.91
CA PHE A 79 1.08 -4.52 -13.97
C PHE A 79 2.02 -4.60 -15.17
N GLU A 80 1.88 -3.68 -16.12
CA GLU A 80 2.73 -3.58 -17.30
C GLU A 80 3.77 -2.48 -17.08
N ILE A 81 5.03 -2.86 -16.88
CA ILE A 81 6.13 -1.89 -16.81
C ILE A 81 6.65 -1.69 -18.23
N GLU A 82 6.18 -0.64 -18.89
CA GLU A 82 6.78 -0.15 -20.12
C GLU A 82 8.10 0.57 -19.79
N GLY A 83 9.19 0.11 -20.40
CA GLY A 83 10.52 0.64 -20.15
C GLY A 83 11.09 0.23 -18.78
N SER A 84 12.09 0.97 -18.31
CA SER A 84 12.72 0.76 -17.00
C SER A 84 12.52 2.03 -16.16
N PRO A 85 11.44 2.12 -15.37
CA PRO A 85 11.23 3.29 -14.51
C PRO A 85 12.38 3.41 -13.50
N THR A 86 12.82 4.63 -13.29
CA THR A 86 13.82 4.89 -12.25
C THR A 86 13.20 4.71 -10.87
N ARG A 87 14.04 4.43 -9.86
CA ARG A 87 13.61 4.39 -8.46
C ARG A 87 12.86 5.67 -8.05
N GLU A 88 13.35 6.82 -8.49
CA GLU A 88 12.71 8.11 -8.19
C GLU A 88 11.28 8.16 -8.73
N GLN A 89 11.05 7.71 -9.97
CA GLN A 89 9.71 7.64 -10.56
C GLN A 89 8.78 6.70 -9.78
N VAL A 90 9.26 5.50 -9.41
CA VAL A 90 8.49 4.55 -8.60
C VAL A 90 8.13 5.13 -7.23
N MET A 91 9.10 5.75 -6.55
CA MET A 91 8.86 6.32 -5.22
C MET A 91 8.02 7.59 -5.25
N LYS A 92 8.10 8.39 -6.30
CA LYS A 92 7.20 9.54 -6.52
C LYS A 92 5.76 9.09 -6.70
N ASP A 93 5.55 8.06 -7.51
CA ASP A 93 4.21 7.47 -7.71
C ASP A 93 3.66 6.87 -6.42
N TRP A 94 4.48 6.10 -5.71
CA TRP A 94 4.19 5.55 -4.39
C TRP A 94 3.72 6.63 -3.41
N GLU A 95 4.50 7.68 -3.25
CA GLU A 95 4.19 8.77 -2.33
C GLU A 95 2.89 9.48 -2.68
N SER A 96 2.63 9.70 -3.98
CA SER A 96 1.38 10.32 -4.43
C SER A 96 0.13 9.54 -4.02
N GLY A 97 0.19 8.21 -4.06
CA GLY A 97 -0.91 7.35 -3.61
C GLY A 97 -1.18 7.48 -2.12
N TRP A 98 -0.12 7.40 -1.30
CA TRP A 98 -0.23 7.53 0.15
C TRP A 98 -0.71 8.91 0.60
N GLN A 99 -0.30 9.98 -0.08
CA GLN A 99 -0.79 11.33 0.18
C GLN A 99 -2.30 11.43 0.02
N VAL A 100 -2.86 10.83 -1.02
CA VAL A 100 -4.32 10.82 -1.25
C VAL A 100 -5.05 10.09 -0.11
N LEU A 101 -4.54 8.94 0.34
CA LEU A 101 -5.11 8.22 1.48
C LEU A 101 -5.08 9.08 2.75
N PHE A 102 -3.91 9.60 3.12
CA PHE A 102 -3.78 10.35 4.38
C PHE A 102 -4.58 11.63 4.37
N ALA A 103 -4.59 12.36 3.24
CA ALA A 103 -5.45 13.54 3.08
C ALA A 103 -6.93 13.19 3.27
N THR A 104 -7.38 12.04 2.74
CA THR A 104 -8.77 11.58 2.96
C THR A 104 -9.02 11.27 4.42
N LEU A 105 -8.12 10.51 5.09
CA LEU A 105 -8.27 10.18 6.52
C LEU A 105 -8.35 11.44 7.39
N ASP A 106 -7.65 12.51 7.03
CA ASP A 106 -7.67 13.79 7.76
C ASP A 106 -9.02 14.53 7.65
N THR A 107 -9.84 14.19 6.65
CA THR A 107 -11.18 14.78 6.47
C THR A 107 -12.30 13.99 7.14
N LEU A 108 -12.04 12.72 7.51
CA LEU A 108 -13.05 11.85 8.11
C LEU A 108 -13.32 12.21 9.57
N SER A 109 -14.59 12.18 9.93
CA SER A 109 -15.09 12.35 11.28
C SER A 109 -15.82 11.10 11.79
N ASP A 110 -16.13 11.08 13.09
CA ASP A 110 -16.93 10.03 13.73
C ASP A 110 -18.24 9.76 12.98
N ASN A 111 -18.87 10.82 12.45
CA ASN A 111 -20.16 10.73 11.75
C ASN A 111 -20.05 10.10 10.35
N ASP A 112 -18.86 10.03 9.78
CA ASP A 112 -18.64 9.48 8.45
C ASP A 112 -18.51 7.95 8.45
N LEU A 113 -18.18 7.34 9.58
CA LEU A 113 -17.82 5.92 9.65
C LEU A 113 -18.91 4.95 9.16
N LEU A 114 -20.17 5.29 9.37
CA LEU A 114 -21.31 4.50 8.93
C LEU A 114 -21.90 5.00 7.60
N ARG A 115 -21.34 6.07 7.01
CA ARG A 115 -21.77 6.52 5.67
C ARG A 115 -21.51 5.45 4.63
N GLU A 116 -22.38 5.45 3.64
CA GLU A 116 -22.28 4.56 2.51
C GLU A 116 -21.31 5.09 1.46
N VAL A 117 -20.44 4.22 1.00
CA VAL A 117 -19.51 4.42 -0.11
C VAL A 117 -19.59 3.23 -1.06
N PHE A 118 -19.17 3.41 -2.30
CA PHE A 118 -19.23 2.35 -3.32
C PHE A 118 -17.84 1.96 -3.78
N ILE A 119 -17.66 0.67 -4.05
CA ILE A 119 -16.46 0.09 -4.64
C ILE A 119 -16.89 -0.89 -5.72
N ARG A 120 -16.67 -0.53 -6.99
CA ARG A 120 -17.13 -1.34 -8.15
C ARG A 120 -18.64 -1.58 -8.14
N GLY A 121 -19.41 -0.56 -7.77
CA GLY A 121 -20.86 -0.65 -7.61
C GLY A 121 -21.35 -1.39 -6.37
N GLU A 122 -20.45 -2.00 -5.59
CA GLU A 122 -20.81 -2.66 -4.33
C GLU A 122 -20.83 -1.66 -3.18
N ARG A 123 -21.88 -1.76 -2.37
CA ARG A 123 -22.11 -0.92 -1.18
C ARG A 123 -21.23 -1.34 -0.01
N HIS A 124 -20.60 -0.37 0.62
CA HIS A 124 -19.80 -0.56 1.85
C HIS A 124 -20.10 0.60 2.81
N SER A 125 -19.96 0.37 4.12
CA SER A 125 -19.73 1.49 5.03
C SER A 125 -18.29 1.99 4.90
N VAL A 126 -18.00 3.20 5.37
CA VAL A 126 -16.63 3.74 5.45
C VAL A 126 -15.73 2.78 6.23
N ILE A 127 -16.19 2.23 7.37
CA ILE A 127 -15.44 1.20 8.13
C ILE A 127 -15.07 0.03 7.24
N GLN A 128 -16.05 -0.57 6.55
CA GLN A 128 -15.81 -1.72 5.68
C GLN A 128 -14.84 -1.42 4.55
N ALA A 129 -14.93 -0.22 3.97
CA ALA A 129 -14.01 0.20 2.91
C ALA A 129 -12.57 0.40 3.43
N LEU A 130 -12.40 0.95 4.63
CA LEU A 130 -11.11 1.12 5.28
C LEU A 130 -10.49 -0.23 5.68
N ASP A 131 -11.27 -1.14 6.27
CA ASP A 131 -10.81 -2.48 6.65
C ASP A 131 -10.42 -3.32 5.42
N ARG A 132 -11.23 -3.25 4.35
CA ARG A 132 -10.91 -3.87 3.06
C ARG A 132 -9.59 -3.33 2.50
N GLN A 133 -9.37 -2.02 2.59
CA GLN A 133 -8.15 -1.39 2.13
C GLN A 133 -6.94 -1.82 2.97
N MET A 134 -7.10 -1.85 4.28
CA MET A 134 -6.06 -2.29 5.22
C MET A 134 -5.62 -3.74 4.93
N THR A 135 -6.58 -4.64 4.75
CA THR A 135 -6.32 -6.04 4.40
C THR A 135 -5.58 -6.15 3.07
N HIS A 136 -6.03 -5.41 2.04
CA HIS A 136 -5.39 -5.37 0.72
C HIS A 136 -3.94 -4.88 0.80
N HIS A 137 -3.68 -3.82 1.58
CA HIS A 137 -2.33 -3.29 1.74
C HIS A 137 -1.44 -4.19 2.58
N ALA A 138 -1.98 -4.81 3.61
CA ALA A 138 -1.21 -5.71 4.47
C ALA A 138 -0.59 -6.88 3.70
N TYR A 139 -1.36 -7.54 2.81
CA TYR A 139 -0.78 -8.64 2.04
C TYR A 139 0.23 -8.18 0.97
N HIS A 140 0.03 -7.01 0.35
CA HIS A 140 1.01 -6.46 -0.59
C HIS A 140 2.29 -5.99 0.11
N VAL A 141 2.19 -5.38 1.28
CA VAL A 141 3.36 -5.05 2.11
C VAL A 141 4.12 -6.32 2.50
N GLY A 142 3.40 -7.39 2.84
CA GLY A 142 4.00 -8.71 3.08
C GLY A 142 4.76 -9.24 1.85
N GLN A 143 4.23 -9.09 0.64
CA GLN A 143 4.91 -9.45 -0.61
C GLN A 143 6.17 -8.60 -0.82
N ILE A 144 6.09 -7.28 -0.63
CA ILE A 144 7.26 -6.38 -0.75
C ILE A 144 8.36 -6.80 0.21
N VAL A 145 8.04 -7.02 1.48
CA VAL A 145 9.03 -7.42 2.50
C VAL A 145 9.62 -8.79 2.19
N PHE A 146 8.79 -9.75 1.79
CA PHE A 146 9.24 -11.10 1.43
C PHE A 146 10.18 -11.07 0.23
N LEU A 147 9.78 -10.40 -0.86
CA LEU A 147 10.57 -10.34 -2.09
C LEU A 147 11.89 -9.57 -1.86
N ALA A 148 11.84 -8.41 -1.22
CA ALA A 148 13.05 -7.65 -0.90
C ALA A 148 14.02 -8.45 -0.02
N LYS A 149 13.49 -9.17 0.99
CA LYS A 149 14.29 -10.04 1.83
C LYS A 149 14.91 -11.21 1.06
N HIS A 150 14.19 -11.79 0.12
CA HIS A 150 14.68 -12.85 -0.75
C HIS A 150 15.85 -12.35 -1.60
N LEU A 151 15.68 -11.22 -2.28
CA LEU A 151 16.69 -10.60 -3.14
C LEU A 151 17.95 -10.19 -2.36
N ARG A 152 17.79 -9.58 -1.17
CA ARG A 152 18.92 -9.16 -0.34
C ARG A 152 19.61 -10.29 0.44
N SER A 153 18.90 -11.38 0.69
CA SER A 153 19.47 -12.58 1.35
C SER A 153 20.33 -12.27 2.58
N ALA A 154 21.65 -12.48 2.50
CA ALA A 154 22.59 -12.27 3.60
C ALA A 154 22.77 -10.80 4.01
N GLU A 155 22.50 -9.86 3.10
CA GLU A 155 22.61 -8.42 3.35
C GLU A 155 21.32 -7.81 3.96
N TRP A 156 20.25 -8.62 4.09
CA TRP A 156 18.98 -8.16 4.64
C TRP A 156 19.12 -7.71 6.10
N ARG A 157 18.68 -6.48 6.36
CA ARG A 157 18.54 -5.94 7.71
C ARG A 157 17.09 -6.04 8.16
N THR A 158 16.84 -6.73 9.27
CA THR A 158 15.49 -6.97 9.80
C THR A 158 14.79 -5.67 10.13
N LEU A 159 13.55 -5.50 9.63
CA LEU A 159 12.71 -4.30 9.82
C LEU A 159 11.79 -4.39 11.04
N SER A 160 11.68 -5.57 11.65
CA SER A 160 10.88 -5.84 12.83
C SER A 160 11.75 -6.45 13.92
N MET A 161 11.24 -7.41 14.69
CA MET A 161 12.01 -8.06 15.73
C MET A 161 13.00 -9.08 15.12
N PRO A 162 14.33 -8.96 15.36
CA PRO A 162 15.30 -9.90 14.84
C PRO A 162 15.15 -11.27 15.53
N ARG A 163 15.51 -12.35 14.80
CA ARG A 163 15.68 -13.67 15.41
C ARG A 163 16.67 -13.58 16.56
N ARG A 164 16.31 -14.11 17.73
CA ARG A 164 17.30 -14.41 18.77
C ARG A 164 18.22 -15.51 18.22
N ARG A 165 19.44 -15.17 17.82
CA ARG A 165 20.44 -16.20 17.54
C ARG A 165 20.72 -16.91 18.87
N GLN A 166 20.46 -18.22 18.97
CA GLN A 166 21.01 -19.00 20.04
C GLN A 166 22.52 -18.82 19.93
N ARG A 167 23.14 -18.27 20.97
CA ARG A 167 24.61 -18.28 21.07
C ARG A 167 25.00 -19.73 21.20
N PRO A 168 26.04 -20.20 20.43
CA PRO A 168 26.59 -21.53 20.60
C PRO A 168 27.12 -21.72 22.02
#